data_3e7ec9380876251a7612ae5a08b9bf69
#
_entry.id   3e7ec9380876251a7612ae5a08b9bf69
#
_cell.length_a   1.000
_cell.length_b   1.000
_cell.length_c   1.000
_cell.angle_alpha   90.00
_cell.angle_beta   90.00
_cell.angle_gamma   90.00
#
_symmetry.space_group_name_H-M   'P 1'
#
loop_
_entity.id
_entity.type
_entity.pdbx_description
1 polymer ?
#
loop_
_entity_poly.entity_id
_entity_poly.type
_entity_poly.pdbx_seq_one_letter_code
_entity_poly.pdbx_strand_id
1 'polypeptide(L)'
;MSIKKNVQIVKNFLAALGRRDKQGLLALSAEDIEWIIPGKDWPLAGARRGHAGLKDLLQKASELETSFPTPPEYVAQGDRVLVVGFAKGKVKATNKTFEDDWVFAITVRNGKLTNIREYIDTQALARASQMDASGPA
;
A
#
# COMPACT_ATOMS: atom_id res chain seq x y z
N MET A 1 -11.07 -14.05 -16.61
CA MET A 1 -9.75 -13.39 -16.81
C MET A 1 -8.65 -14.38 -16.49
N SER A 2 -7.58 -14.34 -17.23
CA SER A 2 -6.46 -15.22 -16.95
C SER A 2 -5.64 -14.70 -15.77
N ILE A 3 -4.96 -15.62 -15.09
CA ILE A 3 -4.04 -15.28 -14.01
C ILE A 3 -2.97 -14.31 -14.51
N LYS A 4 -2.45 -14.53 -15.71
CA LYS A 4 -1.43 -13.65 -16.31
C LYS A 4 -1.93 -12.22 -16.47
N LYS A 5 -3.18 -12.05 -16.91
CA LYS A 5 -3.80 -10.71 -17.02
C LYS A 5 -3.98 -10.07 -15.66
N ASN A 6 -4.39 -10.84 -14.65
CA ASN A 6 -4.57 -10.33 -13.30
C ASN A 6 -3.24 -9.83 -12.72
N VAL A 7 -2.15 -10.59 -12.92
CA VAL A 7 -0.82 -10.15 -12.49
C VAL A 7 -0.42 -8.85 -13.19
N GLN A 8 -0.69 -8.73 -14.50
CA GLN A 8 -0.35 -7.51 -15.23
C GLN A 8 -1.15 -6.31 -14.72
N ILE A 9 -2.43 -6.50 -14.39
CA ILE A 9 -3.27 -5.43 -13.82
C ILE A 9 -2.67 -4.96 -12.48
N VAL A 10 -2.25 -5.89 -11.63
CA VAL A 10 -1.61 -5.55 -10.35
C VAL A 10 -0.30 -4.81 -10.57
N LYS A 11 0.53 -5.25 -11.52
CA LYS A 11 1.76 -4.54 -11.88
C LYS A 11 1.49 -3.11 -12.34
N ASN A 12 0.46 -2.93 -13.16
CA ASN A 12 0.06 -1.61 -13.63
C ASN A 12 -0.40 -0.72 -12.46
N PHE A 13 -1.15 -1.30 -11.53
CA PHE A 13 -1.61 -0.60 -10.33
C PHE A 13 -0.42 -0.14 -9.46
N LEU A 14 0.53 -1.03 -9.19
CA LEU A 14 1.70 -0.68 -8.39
C LEU A 14 2.59 0.36 -9.08
N ALA A 15 2.70 0.30 -10.39
CA ALA A 15 3.43 1.31 -11.16
C ALA A 15 2.75 2.68 -11.04
N ALA A 16 1.42 2.72 -11.13
CA ALA A 16 0.66 3.96 -10.95
C ALA A 16 0.81 4.50 -9.52
N LEU A 17 0.83 3.61 -8.53
CA LEU A 17 1.04 3.99 -7.14
C LEU A 17 2.43 4.63 -6.95
N GLY A 18 3.45 4.04 -7.56
CA GLY A 18 4.81 4.59 -7.49
C GLY A 18 4.95 5.96 -8.15
N ARG A 19 4.19 6.21 -9.22
CA ARG A 19 4.16 7.52 -9.92
C ARG A 19 3.20 8.51 -9.26
N ARG A 20 2.43 8.09 -8.26
CA ARG A 20 1.35 8.86 -7.65
C ARG A 20 0.32 9.30 -8.70
N ASP A 21 0.05 8.42 -9.66
CA ASP A 21 -0.92 8.62 -10.74
C ASP A 21 -2.32 8.31 -10.22
N LYS A 22 -2.98 9.30 -9.66
CA LYS A 22 -4.30 9.17 -9.06
C LYS A 22 -5.34 8.66 -10.05
N GLN A 23 -5.36 9.22 -11.27
CA GLN A 23 -6.32 8.80 -12.28
C GLN A 23 -6.11 7.35 -12.70
N GLY A 24 -4.86 6.94 -12.88
CA GLY A 24 -4.52 5.56 -13.20
C GLY A 24 -4.95 4.59 -12.11
N LEU A 25 -4.75 4.95 -10.85
CA LEU A 25 -5.18 4.13 -9.72
C LEU A 25 -6.69 3.99 -9.67
N LEU A 26 -7.43 5.08 -9.84
CA LEU A 26 -8.89 5.05 -9.83
C LEU A 26 -9.44 4.20 -11.00
N ALA A 27 -8.82 4.31 -12.18
CA ALA A 27 -9.24 3.55 -13.35
C ALA A 27 -9.07 2.04 -13.17
N LEU A 28 -8.08 1.61 -12.39
CA LEU A 28 -7.81 0.19 -12.13
C LEU A 28 -8.56 -0.34 -10.92
N SER A 29 -9.25 0.50 -10.17
CA SER A 29 -9.92 0.14 -8.91
C SER A 29 -11.42 0.06 -9.10
N ALA A 30 -12.05 -0.98 -8.54
CA ALA A 30 -13.51 -1.06 -8.49
C ALA A 30 -14.06 0.13 -7.71
N GLU A 31 -15.30 0.54 -8.02
CA GLU A 31 -15.93 1.67 -7.34
C GLU A 31 -16.10 1.42 -5.84
N ASP A 32 -16.27 0.16 -5.46
CA ASP A 32 -16.43 -0.26 -4.07
C ASP A 32 -15.18 -0.95 -3.51
N ILE A 33 -14.01 -0.65 -4.05
CA ILE A 33 -12.76 -1.24 -3.59
C ILE A 33 -12.61 -1.09 -2.07
N GLU A 34 -12.09 -2.14 -1.44
CA GLU A 34 -11.75 -2.11 -0.02
C GLU A 34 -10.26 -2.30 0.16
N TRP A 35 -9.63 -1.39 0.89
CA TRP A 35 -8.20 -1.46 1.16
C TRP A 35 -7.99 -1.43 2.67
N ILE A 36 -7.45 -2.52 3.21
CA ILE A 36 -7.25 -2.70 4.64
C ILE A 36 -5.77 -2.65 4.94
N ILE A 37 -5.38 -1.68 5.77
CA ILE A 37 -4.01 -1.49 6.21
C ILE A 37 -3.97 -1.72 7.73
N PRO A 38 -3.23 -2.73 8.20
CA PRO A 38 -3.23 -3.09 9.61
C PRO A 38 -2.45 -2.11 10.46
N GLY A 39 -2.56 -2.27 11.76
CA GLY A 39 -1.78 -1.53 12.75
C GLY A 39 -2.54 -0.41 13.39
N LYS A 40 -1.82 0.28 14.26
CA LYS A 40 -2.27 1.46 14.99
C LYS A 40 -1.11 2.45 15.04
N ASP A 41 -1.40 3.69 15.37
CA ASP A 41 -0.37 4.68 15.67
C ASP A 41 0.57 4.99 14.50
N TRP A 42 0.06 4.86 13.27
CA TRP A 42 0.78 5.32 12.08
C TRP A 42 -0.23 5.80 11.01
N PRO A 43 0.20 6.74 10.15
CA PRO A 43 -0.76 7.53 9.35
C PRO A 43 -1.65 6.74 8.41
N LEU A 44 -1.15 5.61 7.86
CA LEU A 44 -1.91 4.88 6.84
C LEU A 44 -2.79 3.77 7.40
N ALA A 45 -2.71 3.47 8.72
CA ALA A 45 -3.50 2.40 9.32
C ALA A 45 -5.00 2.64 9.15
N GLY A 46 -5.74 1.56 8.92
CA GLY A 46 -7.19 1.60 8.86
C GLY A 46 -7.77 0.97 7.61
N ALA A 47 -9.08 0.83 7.61
CA ALA A 47 -9.84 0.33 6.46
C ALA A 47 -10.38 1.51 5.66
N ARG A 48 -10.23 1.43 4.34
CA ARG A 48 -10.73 2.46 3.43
C ARG A 48 -11.58 1.81 2.37
N ARG A 49 -12.65 2.47 1.99
CA ARG A 49 -13.59 1.93 1.02
C ARG A 49 -13.86 2.93 -0.09
N GLY A 50 -13.95 2.39 -1.32
CA GLY A 50 -14.33 3.14 -2.50
C GLY A 50 -13.26 4.11 -2.97
N HIS A 51 -13.57 4.85 -4.02
CA HIS A 51 -12.64 5.82 -4.58
C HIS A 51 -12.33 6.96 -3.61
N ALA A 52 -13.30 7.34 -2.76
CA ALA A 52 -13.05 8.35 -1.72
C ALA A 52 -12.01 7.87 -0.72
N GLY A 53 -12.09 6.61 -0.30
CA GLY A 53 -11.08 6.01 0.59
C GLY A 53 -9.71 5.94 -0.06
N LEU A 54 -9.66 5.61 -1.34
CA LEU A 54 -8.40 5.57 -2.09
C LEU A 54 -7.76 6.96 -2.18
N LYS A 55 -8.55 7.99 -2.41
CA LYS A 55 -8.05 9.38 -2.44
C LYS A 55 -7.49 9.80 -1.08
N ASP A 56 -8.17 9.43 0.01
CA ASP A 56 -7.69 9.70 1.37
C ASP A 56 -6.35 9.03 1.62
N LEU A 57 -6.21 7.77 1.21
CA LEU A 57 -4.96 7.04 1.36
C LEU A 57 -3.82 7.69 0.59
N LEU A 58 -4.06 8.11 -0.64
CA LEU A 58 -3.04 8.77 -1.46
C LEU A 58 -2.58 10.08 -0.83
N GLN A 59 -3.50 10.83 -0.24
CA GLN A 59 -3.17 12.07 0.45
C GLN A 59 -2.27 11.78 1.67
N LYS A 60 -2.63 10.79 2.47
CA LYS A 60 -1.85 10.42 3.66
C LYS A 60 -0.51 9.78 3.31
N ALA A 61 -0.42 9.08 2.19
CA ALA A 61 0.83 8.49 1.75
C ALA A 61 1.91 9.54 1.48
N SER A 62 1.53 10.80 1.25
CA SER A 62 2.49 11.89 1.10
C SER A 62 3.29 12.17 2.37
N GLU A 63 2.85 11.66 3.53
CA GLU A 63 3.57 11.79 4.80
C GLU A 63 4.75 10.83 4.92
N LEU A 64 4.88 9.91 3.97
CA LEU A 64 5.97 8.93 3.94
C LEU A 64 6.85 9.14 2.72
N GLU A 65 8.15 8.95 2.92
CA GLU A 65 9.10 8.77 1.83
C GLU A 65 9.46 7.29 1.80
N THR A 66 9.23 6.63 0.66
CA THR A 66 9.42 5.19 0.56
C THR A 66 10.24 4.84 -0.67
N SER A 67 11.12 3.86 -0.54
CA SER A 67 11.85 3.28 -1.65
C SER A 67 11.77 1.75 -1.60
N PHE A 68 11.89 1.12 -2.77
CA PHE A 68 11.81 -0.32 -2.92
C PHE A 68 13.13 -0.81 -3.53
N PRO A 69 14.10 -1.22 -2.67
CA PRO A 69 15.45 -1.56 -3.16
C PRO A 69 15.49 -2.78 -4.08
N THR A 70 14.49 -3.66 -3.97
CA THR A 70 14.42 -4.88 -4.78
C THR A 70 13.06 -4.98 -5.46
N PRO A 71 12.98 -5.56 -6.68
CA PRO A 71 11.70 -5.80 -7.32
C PRO A 71 10.85 -6.75 -6.49
N PRO A 72 9.53 -6.53 -6.40
CA PRO A 72 8.68 -7.45 -5.66
C PRO A 72 8.44 -8.74 -6.41
N GLU A 73 8.06 -9.77 -5.67
CA GLU A 73 7.73 -11.09 -6.18
C GLU A 73 6.21 -11.21 -6.28
N TYR A 74 5.71 -11.82 -7.36
CA TYR A 74 4.28 -12.00 -7.59
C TYR A 74 3.91 -13.48 -7.51
N VAL A 75 2.91 -13.81 -6.69
CA VAL A 75 2.38 -15.16 -6.57
C VAL A 75 0.87 -15.08 -6.81
N ALA A 76 0.36 -15.81 -7.78
CA ALA A 76 -1.04 -15.69 -8.17
C ALA A 76 -1.75 -17.04 -8.22
N GLN A 77 -3.02 -17.03 -7.81
CA GLN A 77 -3.89 -18.17 -7.87
C GLN A 77 -5.33 -17.68 -8.00
N GLY A 78 -6.05 -18.15 -9.02
CA GLY A 78 -7.41 -17.72 -9.26
C GLY A 78 -7.49 -16.21 -9.48
N ASP A 79 -8.36 -15.54 -8.73
CA ASP A 79 -8.54 -14.10 -8.78
C ASP A 79 -7.65 -13.35 -7.77
N ARG A 80 -6.75 -14.06 -7.09
CA ARG A 80 -5.86 -13.51 -6.06
C ARG A 80 -4.44 -13.35 -6.58
N VAL A 81 -3.85 -12.20 -6.27
CA VAL A 81 -2.44 -11.94 -6.54
C VAL A 81 -1.79 -11.47 -5.24
N LEU A 82 -0.77 -12.20 -4.80
CA LEU A 82 0.05 -11.77 -3.67
C LEU A 82 1.30 -11.09 -4.21
N VAL A 83 1.63 -9.95 -3.62
CA VAL A 83 2.85 -9.21 -3.96
C VAL A 83 3.71 -9.19 -2.70
N VAL A 84 4.91 -9.75 -2.80
CA VAL A 84 5.83 -9.87 -1.67
C VAL A 84 7.01 -8.95 -1.92
N GLY A 85 7.28 -8.06 -0.97
CA GLY A 85 8.32 -7.07 -1.18
C GLY A 85 8.96 -6.56 0.09
N PHE A 86 9.88 -5.63 -0.10
CA PHE A 86 10.62 -4.98 0.97
C PHE A 86 10.72 -3.48 0.67
N ALA A 87 10.54 -2.67 1.69
CA ALA A 87 10.61 -1.22 1.56
C ALA A 87 11.50 -0.62 2.63
N LYS A 88 12.12 0.50 2.30
CA LYS A 88 12.79 1.39 3.24
C LYS A 88 12.12 2.75 3.14
N GLY A 89 11.98 3.41 4.26
CA GLY A 89 11.33 4.70 4.24
C GLY A 89 11.60 5.56 5.44
N LYS A 90 10.93 6.71 5.44
CA LYS A 90 11.01 7.69 6.51
C LYS A 90 9.65 8.33 6.70
N VAL A 91 9.26 8.53 7.95
CA VAL A 91 8.07 9.29 8.30
C VAL A 91 8.47 10.75 8.40
N LYS A 92 7.91 11.59 7.55
CA LYS A 92 8.31 13.01 7.46
C LYS A 92 8.12 13.77 8.77
N ALA A 93 7.00 13.52 9.45
CA ALA A 93 6.68 14.23 10.69
C ALA A 93 7.69 13.99 11.80
N THR A 94 8.29 12.81 11.88
CA THR A 94 9.23 12.44 12.95
C THR A 94 10.68 12.40 12.48
N ASN A 95 10.89 12.35 11.17
CA ASN A 95 12.19 12.15 10.51
C ASN A 95 12.82 10.79 10.86
N LYS A 96 12.03 9.84 11.35
CA LYS A 96 12.50 8.49 11.69
C LYS A 96 12.37 7.57 10.50
N THR A 97 13.36 6.68 10.35
CA THR A 97 13.39 5.71 9.26
C THR A 97 12.76 4.39 9.69
N PHE A 98 12.36 3.60 8.68
CA PHE A 98 11.85 2.25 8.92
C PHE A 98 12.27 1.32 7.79
N GLU A 99 12.26 0.02 8.09
CA GLU A 99 12.36 -1.05 7.12
C GLU A 99 11.10 -1.91 7.26
N ASP A 100 10.56 -2.39 6.15
CA ASP A 100 9.29 -3.06 6.13
C ASP A 100 9.28 -4.20 5.11
N ASP A 101 9.19 -5.44 5.63
CA ASP A 101 8.84 -6.59 4.80
C ASP A 101 7.33 -6.60 4.67
N TRP A 102 6.83 -6.60 3.44
CA TRP A 102 5.39 -6.47 3.22
C TRP A 102 4.85 -7.50 2.23
N VAL A 103 3.59 -7.81 2.41
CA VAL A 103 2.81 -8.60 1.46
C VAL A 103 1.48 -7.87 1.22
N PHE A 104 1.15 -7.66 -0.04
CA PHE A 104 -0.19 -7.20 -0.43
C PHE A 104 -0.96 -8.40 -0.96
N ALA A 105 -2.10 -8.71 -0.34
CA ALA A 105 -3.03 -9.71 -0.84
C ALA A 105 -4.12 -8.97 -1.62
N ILE A 106 -4.15 -9.17 -2.93
CA ILE A 106 -5.00 -8.39 -3.83
C ILE A 106 -5.97 -9.33 -4.54
N THR A 107 -7.24 -8.93 -4.62
CA THR A 107 -8.26 -9.60 -5.42
C THR A 107 -8.56 -8.77 -6.64
N VAL A 108 -8.52 -9.42 -7.83
CA VAL A 108 -8.82 -8.79 -9.10
C VAL A 108 -10.04 -9.48 -9.71
N ARG A 109 -11.08 -8.73 -10.02
CA ARG A 109 -12.29 -9.24 -10.67
C ARG A 109 -12.72 -8.30 -11.78
N ASN A 110 -13.07 -8.87 -12.93
CA ASN A 110 -13.51 -8.09 -14.10
C ASN A 110 -12.52 -6.98 -14.47
N GLY A 111 -11.22 -7.28 -14.35
CA GLY A 111 -10.17 -6.34 -14.74
C GLY A 111 -9.89 -5.22 -13.74
N LYS A 112 -10.47 -5.27 -12.55
CA LYS A 112 -10.30 -4.22 -11.54
C LYS A 112 -9.94 -4.81 -10.18
N LEU A 113 -9.19 -4.04 -9.40
CA LEU A 113 -8.89 -4.42 -8.03
C LEU A 113 -10.13 -4.17 -7.18
N THR A 114 -10.59 -5.23 -6.49
CA THR A 114 -11.75 -5.15 -5.60
C THR A 114 -11.38 -5.14 -4.13
N ASN A 115 -10.21 -5.70 -3.80
CA ASN A 115 -9.78 -5.80 -2.41
C ASN A 115 -8.26 -5.80 -2.34
N ILE A 116 -7.72 -5.04 -1.41
CA ILE A 116 -6.31 -5.05 -1.07
C ILE A 116 -6.20 -5.17 0.44
N ARG A 117 -5.45 -6.16 0.90
CA ARG A 117 -5.12 -6.29 2.31
C ARG A 117 -3.60 -6.32 2.45
N GLU A 118 -3.07 -5.41 3.25
CA GLU A 118 -1.64 -5.34 3.51
C GLU A 118 -1.26 -6.14 4.74
N TYR A 119 -0.10 -6.78 4.68
CA TYR A 119 0.57 -7.41 5.81
C TYR A 119 1.95 -6.77 5.87
N ILE A 120 2.19 -6.02 6.92
CA ILE A 120 3.34 -5.13 7.02
C ILE A 120 3.94 -5.21 8.43
N ASP A 121 5.13 -4.66 8.60
CA ASP A 121 5.75 -4.57 9.92
C ASP A 121 5.13 -3.39 10.69
N THR A 122 3.99 -3.65 11.32
CA THR A 122 3.23 -2.61 12.01
C THR A 122 3.99 -1.99 13.19
N GLN A 123 4.85 -2.77 13.83
CA GLN A 123 5.65 -2.27 14.96
C GLN A 123 6.71 -1.27 14.47
N ALA A 124 7.39 -1.59 13.38
CA ALA A 124 8.39 -0.68 12.81
C ALA A 124 7.76 0.63 12.37
N LEU A 125 6.59 0.56 11.72
CA LEU A 125 5.88 1.75 11.25
C LEU A 125 5.34 2.59 12.40
N ALA A 126 4.81 1.96 13.44
CA ALA A 126 4.35 2.66 14.63
C ALA A 126 5.49 3.38 15.34
N ARG A 127 6.64 2.72 15.50
CA ARG A 127 7.82 3.33 16.11
C ARG A 127 8.33 4.53 15.33
N ALA A 128 8.39 4.41 14.01
CA ALA A 128 8.85 5.49 13.16
C ALA A 128 7.87 6.68 13.16
N SER A 129 6.60 6.44 13.45
CA SER A 129 5.56 7.47 13.51
C SER A 129 5.44 8.14 14.87
N GLN A 130 6.08 7.59 15.90
CA GLN A 130 5.96 8.05 17.27
C GLN A 130 6.91 9.22 17.53
N MET A 131 6.38 10.32 18.03
CA MET A 131 7.19 11.44 18.50
C MET A 131 7.90 11.04 19.79
N ASP A 132 9.13 11.55 19.99
CA ASP A 132 9.87 11.26 21.21
C ASP A 132 9.14 11.83 22.43
N ALA A 133 9.12 11.04 23.53
CA ALA A 133 8.39 11.42 24.74
C ALA A 133 8.91 12.72 25.37
N SER A 134 10.20 13.00 25.23
CA SER A 134 10.81 14.24 25.71
C SER A 134 10.56 15.41 24.75
N GLY A 135 9.89 15.15 23.63
CA GLY A 135 9.78 16.12 22.56
C GLY A 135 11.11 16.33 21.88
N PRO A 136 11.14 17.17 20.83
CA PRO A 136 12.43 17.61 20.30
C PRO A 136 13.08 18.48 21.39
N ALA A 137 14.03 17.92 22.00
CA ALA A 137 14.77 18.66 23.04
C ALA A 137 15.45 19.86 22.41
#